data_fe1a344dbd891abd57ffb33b344e6a9c
#
_entry.id   fe1a344dbd891abd57ffb33b344e6a9c
#
_cell.length_a   1.000
_cell.length_b   1.000
_cell.length_c   1.000
_cell.angle_alpha   90.00
_cell.angle_beta   90.00
_cell.angle_gamma   90.00
#
_symmetry.space_group_name_H-M   'P 1'
#
loop_
_entity.id
_entity.type
_entity.pdbx_description
1 polymer ?
#
loop_
_entity_poly.entity_id
_entity_poly.type
_entity_poly.pdbx_seq_one_letter_code
_entity_poly.pdbx_strand_id
1 'polypeptide(L)'
;MRFTHPVNTLKKLGCGLAFGAAAIMAMPTSALACTQIYMGSKLTADGNTYYGRSEDFGPRYIKHFGIEPAHKDGNEYTSVESGFEYKSKGATYRYTFVRDNPSQWEDRYDAYSEAGINEKGVSCSATLSTSYNEKAEEADPITEETGIGEYNYASVILGESATAREHFL
;
A
#
# COMPACT_ATOMS: atom_id res chain seq x y z
N MET A 1 60.95 -15.88 26.69
CA MET A 1 59.72 -15.94 25.86
C MET A 1 58.51 -15.71 26.75
N ARG A 2 57.83 -14.55 26.66
CA ARG A 2 56.64 -14.23 27.45
C ARG A 2 55.42 -14.48 26.56
N PHE A 3 54.61 -15.44 26.92
CA PHE A 3 53.30 -15.62 26.30
C PHE A 3 52.32 -14.59 26.83
N THR A 4 51.89 -13.66 26.00
CA THR A 4 50.81 -12.72 26.31
C THR A 4 49.46 -13.36 25.97
N HIS A 5 48.58 -13.43 26.96
CA HIS A 5 47.27 -14.05 26.89
C HIS A 5 46.28 -13.24 26.00
N PRO A 6 45.46 -13.92 25.19
CA PRO A 6 44.44 -13.24 24.34
C PRO A 6 43.11 -13.10 25.07
N VAL A 7 43.09 -12.47 26.28
CA VAL A 7 41.83 -12.33 27.05
C VAL A 7 40.99 -11.13 26.66
N ASN A 8 41.58 -10.15 25.95
CA ASN A 8 40.89 -8.91 25.63
C ASN A 8 40.00 -8.97 24.37
N THR A 9 40.16 -9.93 23.50
CA THR A 9 39.41 -10.04 22.26
C THR A 9 38.00 -10.63 22.48
N LEU A 10 37.89 -11.56 23.43
CA LEU A 10 36.58 -12.18 23.76
C LEU A 10 35.61 -11.17 24.43
N LYS A 11 36.14 -10.27 25.29
CA LYS A 11 35.28 -9.26 25.95
C LYS A 11 34.74 -8.24 25.01
N LYS A 12 35.47 -7.92 23.95
CA LYS A 12 34.98 -6.95 22.90
C LYS A 12 33.97 -7.59 21.98
N LEU A 13 34.06 -8.89 21.68
CA LEU A 13 33.06 -9.62 20.89
C LEU A 13 31.75 -9.81 21.66
N GLY A 14 31.83 -10.11 22.97
CA GLY A 14 30.64 -10.23 23.80
C GLY A 14 29.84 -8.96 23.97
N CYS A 15 30.51 -7.81 24.02
CA CYS A 15 29.83 -6.52 24.12
C CYS A 15 29.12 -6.13 22.79
N GLY A 16 29.74 -6.44 21.65
CA GLY A 16 29.14 -6.20 20.33
C GLY A 16 27.91 -7.07 20.06
N LEU A 17 27.94 -8.31 20.48
CA LEU A 17 26.80 -9.22 20.35
C LEU A 17 25.66 -8.87 21.32
N ALA A 18 25.95 -8.40 22.53
CA ALA A 18 24.92 -7.95 23.47
C ALA A 18 24.21 -6.67 23.01
N PHE A 19 24.93 -5.73 22.40
CA PHE A 19 24.32 -4.53 21.82
C PHE A 19 23.50 -4.85 20.55
N GLY A 20 23.95 -5.77 19.72
CA GLY A 20 23.21 -6.23 18.54
C GLY A 20 21.92 -6.96 18.93
N ALA A 21 21.95 -7.82 19.94
CA ALA A 21 20.78 -8.53 20.45
C ALA A 21 19.78 -7.57 21.16
N ALA A 22 20.26 -6.57 21.90
CA ALA A 22 19.42 -5.56 22.53
C ALA A 22 18.74 -4.63 21.50
N ALA A 23 19.41 -4.30 20.40
CA ALA A 23 18.81 -3.51 19.30
C ALA A 23 17.70 -4.29 18.56
N ILE A 24 17.82 -5.61 18.43
CA ILE A 24 16.81 -6.47 17.83
C ILE A 24 15.59 -6.61 18.76
N MET A 25 15.80 -6.65 20.07
CA MET A 25 14.69 -6.73 21.04
C MET A 25 13.98 -5.40 21.29
N ALA A 26 14.56 -4.27 20.89
CA ALA A 26 13.98 -2.94 21.03
C ALA A 26 13.18 -2.51 19.79
N MET A 27 13.07 -3.34 18.76
CA MET A 27 12.15 -3.07 17.66
C MET A 27 10.73 -3.27 18.16
N PRO A 28 9.86 -2.25 18.08
CA PRO A 28 8.45 -2.43 18.41
C PRO A 28 7.89 -3.52 17.50
N THR A 29 7.32 -4.55 18.11
CA THR A 29 6.77 -5.74 17.44
C THR A 29 5.49 -5.49 16.66
N SER A 30 5.20 -4.25 16.29
CA SER A 30 3.98 -3.86 15.59
C SER A 30 4.21 -2.75 14.56
N ALA A 31 5.14 -2.96 13.64
CA ALA A 31 5.02 -2.28 12.36
C ALA A 31 4.17 -3.18 11.45
N LEU A 32 2.87 -3.18 11.65
CA LEU A 32 1.90 -3.65 10.67
C LEU A 32 1.84 -2.59 9.57
N ALA A 33 2.84 -2.55 8.72
CA ALA A 33 2.91 -1.62 7.61
C ALA A 33 3.31 -2.38 6.35
N CYS A 34 2.49 -2.25 5.31
CA CYS A 34 2.82 -2.81 4.01
C CYS A 34 4.16 -2.27 3.50
N THR A 35 4.95 -3.10 2.85
CA THR A 35 6.21 -2.71 2.22
C THR A 35 6.00 -2.52 0.73
N GLN A 36 6.54 -1.44 0.18
CA GLN A 36 6.51 -1.16 -1.26
C GLN A 36 7.93 -0.98 -1.80
N ILE A 37 8.16 -1.50 -3.00
CA ILE A 37 9.41 -1.35 -3.74
C ILE A 37 9.09 -0.78 -5.11
N TYR A 38 9.80 0.28 -5.49
CA TYR A 38 9.79 0.84 -6.82
C TYR A 38 11.22 0.85 -7.38
N MET A 39 11.37 0.26 -8.56
CA MET A 39 12.64 0.25 -9.30
C MET A 39 12.43 0.86 -10.67
N GLY A 40 12.95 2.06 -10.87
CA GLY A 40 12.83 2.78 -12.12
C GLY A 40 13.65 2.15 -13.25
N SER A 41 13.25 2.37 -14.49
CA SER A 41 13.80 1.78 -15.71
C SER A 41 15.31 2.00 -15.92
N LYS A 42 15.91 3.01 -15.28
CA LYS A 42 17.36 3.27 -15.35
C LYS A 42 18.20 2.32 -14.49
N LEU A 43 17.55 1.59 -13.58
CA LEU A 43 18.19 0.66 -12.63
C LEU A 43 17.98 -0.80 -13.00
N THR A 44 17.26 -1.07 -14.08
CA THR A 44 16.89 -2.41 -14.54
C THR A 44 17.67 -2.80 -15.78
N ALA A 45 18.01 -4.07 -15.94
CA ALA A 45 18.78 -4.56 -17.05
C ALA A 45 18.00 -4.51 -18.39
N ASP A 46 16.69 -4.59 -18.34
CA ASP A 46 15.77 -4.61 -19.47
C ASP A 46 15.09 -3.26 -19.75
N GLY A 47 15.42 -2.21 -18.96
CA GLY A 47 14.85 -0.88 -19.10
C GLY A 47 13.37 -0.77 -18.68
N ASN A 48 12.82 -1.79 -18.01
CA ASN A 48 11.46 -1.76 -17.49
C ASN A 48 11.42 -1.19 -16.06
N THR A 49 10.28 -0.62 -15.70
CA THR A 49 10.00 -0.24 -14.32
C THR A 49 9.36 -1.41 -13.59
N TYR A 50 9.88 -1.75 -12.42
CA TYR A 50 9.31 -2.76 -11.54
C TYR A 50 8.69 -2.11 -10.31
N TYR A 51 7.52 -2.59 -9.98
CA TYR A 51 6.80 -2.21 -8.80
C TYR A 51 6.36 -3.46 -8.05
N GLY A 52 6.66 -3.52 -6.77
CA GLY A 52 6.31 -4.64 -5.91
C GLY A 52 5.73 -4.17 -4.59
N ARG A 53 4.88 -5.01 -4.01
CA ARG A 53 4.23 -4.76 -2.73
C ARG A 53 4.13 -6.04 -1.92
N SER A 54 4.34 -5.95 -0.61
CA SER A 54 3.84 -6.92 0.36
C SER A 54 2.70 -6.30 1.17
N GLU A 55 1.80 -7.12 1.65
CA GLU A 55 0.83 -6.76 2.64
C GLU A 55 1.18 -7.46 3.95
N ASP A 56 1.52 -6.65 4.94
CA ASP A 56 1.94 -7.14 6.24
C ASP A 56 0.75 -7.06 7.21
N PHE A 57 -0.27 -7.89 6.93
CA PHE A 57 -1.48 -7.99 7.71
C PHE A 57 -1.74 -9.43 8.19
N GLY A 58 -2.87 -9.70 8.80
CA GLY A 58 -3.18 -11.02 9.34
C GLY A 58 -3.18 -12.13 8.27
N PRO A 59 -2.78 -13.38 8.58
CA PRO A 59 -2.58 -14.45 7.59
C PRO A 59 -3.87 -15.00 6.96
N ARG A 60 -5.02 -14.44 7.29
CA ARG A 60 -6.33 -14.91 6.83
C ARG A 60 -6.89 -14.14 5.63
N TYR A 61 -6.17 -13.14 5.13
CA TYR A 61 -6.64 -12.31 4.04
C TYR A 61 -6.25 -12.90 2.70
N ILE A 62 -7.15 -13.72 2.14
CA ILE A 62 -6.99 -14.30 0.80
C ILE A 62 -7.19 -13.19 -0.21
N LYS A 63 -6.24 -13.02 -1.13
CA LYS A 63 -6.31 -12.00 -2.16
C LYS A 63 -7.00 -12.50 -3.42
N HIS A 64 -7.74 -11.60 -4.03
CA HIS A 64 -8.34 -11.76 -5.34
C HIS A 64 -7.63 -10.86 -6.34
N PHE A 65 -7.13 -11.46 -7.42
CA PHE A 65 -6.61 -10.72 -8.58
C PHE A 65 -7.73 -10.60 -9.61
N GLY A 66 -7.95 -9.38 -10.09
CA GLY A 66 -8.99 -9.12 -11.08
C GLY A 66 -8.58 -8.14 -12.16
N ILE A 67 -9.45 -7.99 -13.12
CA ILE A 67 -9.35 -7.00 -14.19
C ILE A 67 -10.65 -6.23 -14.22
N GLU A 68 -10.56 -4.93 -14.07
CA GLU A 68 -11.67 -4.00 -14.32
C GLU A 68 -11.64 -3.56 -15.78
N PRO A 69 -12.69 -3.75 -16.55
CA PRO A 69 -12.73 -3.33 -17.93
C PRO A 69 -12.78 -1.80 -18.06
N ALA A 70 -12.43 -1.29 -19.23
CA ALA A 70 -12.67 0.11 -19.56
C ALA A 70 -14.18 0.38 -19.74
N HIS A 71 -14.68 1.49 -19.18
CA HIS A 71 -16.06 1.90 -19.30
C HIS A 71 -16.16 3.18 -20.14
N LYS A 72 -16.92 3.14 -21.23
CA LYS A 72 -17.06 4.29 -22.15
C LYS A 72 -17.82 5.47 -21.55
N ASP A 73 -18.78 5.15 -20.70
CA ASP A 73 -19.69 6.14 -20.06
C ASP A 73 -19.26 6.49 -18.63
N GLY A 74 -18.03 6.11 -18.26
CA GLY A 74 -17.52 6.25 -16.92
C GLY A 74 -17.89 5.08 -16.00
N ASN A 75 -17.43 5.15 -14.76
CA ASN A 75 -17.73 4.18 -13.71
C ASN A 75 -18.28 4.90 -12.49
N GLU A 76 -19.02 4.20 -11.67
CA GLU A 76 -19.55 4.70 -10.41
C GLU A 76 -18.87 3.94 -9.26
N TYR A 77 -18.43 4.67 -8.26
CA TYR A 77 -17.74 4.16 -7.09
C TYR A 77 -18.51 4.60 -5.85
N THR A 78 -18.79 3.66 -4.97
CA THR A 78 -19.41 3.96 -3.68
C THR A 78 -18.41 3.68 -2.57
N SER A 79 -18.18 4.63 -1.68
CA SER A 79 -17.36 4.42 -0.50
C SER A 79 -18.13 3.58 0.52
N VAL A 80 -17.58 2.43 0.87
CA VAL A 80 -18.15 1.54 1.90
C VAL A 80 -18.11 2.17 3.27
N GLU A 81 -17.13 3.04 3.49
CA GLU A 81 -16.88 3.66 4.78
C GLU A 81 -17.85 4.81 5.06
N SER A 82 -18.11 5.65 4.05
CA SER A 82 -18.93 6.86 4.23
C SER A 82 -20.24 6.87 3.45
N GLY A 83 -20.43 5.97 2.49
CA GLY A 83 -21.55 6.03 1.55
C GLY A 83 -21.37 7.05 0.43
N PHE A 84 -20.21 7.74 0.37
CA PHE A 84 -19.92 8.71 -0.67
C PHE A 84 -19.94 8.07 -2.06
N GLU A 85 -20.71 8.68 -2.97
CA GLU A 85 -20.83 8.24 -4.35
C GLU A 85 -20.00 9.15 -5.27
N TYR A 86 -19.12 8.56 -6.05
CA TYR A 86 -18.33 9.23 -7.05
C TYR A 86 -18.61 8.66 -8.43
N LYS A 87 -18.92 9.51 -9.37
CA LYS A 87 -19.07 9.17 -10.78
C LYS A 87 -17.94 9.76 -11.60
N SER A 88 -17.29 8.92 -12.39
CA SER A 88 -16.26 9.34 -13.33
C SER A 88 -16.77 10.43 -14.29
N LYS A 89 -15.93 11.43 -14.54
CA LYS A 89 -16.26 12.54 -15.45
C LYS A 89 -16.27 12.14 -16.92
N GLY A 90 -15.77 10.95 -17.25
CA GLY A 90 -15.69 10.46 -18.62
C GLY A 90 -15.32 8.97 -18.65
N ALA A 91 -14.89 8.49 -19.81
CA ALA A 91 -14.48 7.10 -19.98
C ALA A 91 -13.34 6.73 -19.04
N THR A 92 -13.36 5.50 -18.53
CA THR A 92 -12.31 4.96 -17.66
C THR A 92 -11.41 3.99 -18.40
N TYR A 93 -10.18 3.85 -17.91
CA TYR A 93 -9.21 2.91 -18.41
C TYR A 93 -9.43 1.51 -17.82
N ARG A 94 -9.04 0.50 -18.57
CA ARG A 94 -8.92 -0.87 -18.07
C ARG A 94 -7.73 -0.94 -17.12
N TYR A 95 -7.90 -1.65 -15.98
CA TYR A 95 -6.82 -1.88 -15.02
C TYR A 95 -6.87 -3.27 -14.41
N THR A 96 -5.72 -3.75 -13.98
CA THR A 96 -5.61 -4.91 -13.10
C THR A 96 -5.61 -4.46 -11.65
N PHE A 97 -6.12 -5.28 -10.76
CA PHE A 97 -6.12 -4.98 -9.33
C PHE A 97 -5.93 -6.22 -8.48
N VAL A 98 -5.45 -5.99 -7.27
CA VAL A 98 -5.46 -6.95 -6.18
C VAL A 98 -6.29 -6.37 -5.05
N ARG A 99 -7.13 -7.18 -4.43
CA ARG A 99 -8.00 -6.81 -3.31
C ARG A 99 -8.24 -7.99 -2.39
N ASP A 100 -8.82 -7.75 -1.23
CA ASP A 100 -9.32 -8.80 -0.37
C ASP A 100 -10.46 -9.59 -1.04
N ASN A 101 -10.52 -10.88 -0.74
CA ASN A 101 -11.63 -11.69 -1.24
C ASN A 101 -12.94 -11.27 -0.56
N PRO A 102 -14.01 -10.96 -1.33
CA PRO A 102 -15.30 -10.54 -0.79
C PRO A 102 -15.91 -11.53 0.23
N SER A 103 -15.61 -12.82 0.13
CA SER A 103 -16.10 -13.83 1.09
C SER A 103 -15.59 -13.65 2.53
N GLN A 104 -14.59 -12.78 2.74
CA GLN A 104 -14.07 -12.48 4.07
C GLN A 104 -14.75 -11.28 4.74
N TRP A 105 -15.56 -10.56 3.97
CA TRP A 105 -16.26 -9.34 4.39
C TRP A 105 -17.75 -9.57 4.21
N GLU A 106 -18.37 -10.31 5.11
CA GLU A 106 -19.77 -10.78 4.98
C GLU A 106 -20.77 -9.65 4.68
N ASP A 107 -20.44 -8.41 5.02
CA ASP A 107 -21.31 -7.24 4.85
C ASP A 107 -20.78 -6.18 3.88
N ARG A 108 -19.63 -6.40 3.19
CA ARG A 108 -18.99 -5.38 2.37
C ARG A 108 -18.65 -5.91 0.99
N TYR A 109 -19.54 -5.65 0.05
CA TYR A 109 -19.36 -6.06 -1.35
C TYR A 109 -18.39 -5.17 -2.14
N ASP A 110 -18.11 -3.98 -1.67
CA ASP A 110 -17.19 -3.07 -2.34
C ASP A 110 -15.76 -3.42 -1.99
N ALA A 111 -15.31 -4.43 -2.66
CA ALA A 111 -13.93 -4.77 -2.63
C ALA A 111 -13.13 -3.66 -3.29
N TYR A 112 -12.43 -2.92 -2.51
CA TYR A 112 -11.53 -1.88 -2.96
C TYR A 112 -10.27 -2.47 -3.60
N SER A 113 -9.70 -1.73 -4.55
CA SER A 113 -8.41 -2.07 -5.12
C SER A 113 -7.29 -1.63 -4.17
N GLU A 114 -6.55 -2.59 -3.62
CA GLU A 114 -5.39 -2.29 -2.78
C GLU A 114 -4.17 -1.90 -3.59
N ALA A 115 -3.99 -2.54 -4.74
CA ALA A 115 -2.92 -2.25 -5.68
C ALA A 115 -3.35 -2.65 -7.09
N GLY A 116 -2.78 -1.97 -8.09
CA GLY A 116 -3.06 -2.28 -9.48
C GLY A 116 -2.21 -1.48 -10.44
N ILE A 117 -2.42 -1.75 -11.72
CA ILE A 117 -1.83 -1.03 -12.84
C ILE A 117 -2.85 -0.90 -13.96
N ASN A 118 -2.95 0.28 -14.57
CA ASN A 118 -3.84 0.49 -15.69
C ASN A 118 -3.13 0.34 -17.05
N GLU A 119 -3.91 0.35 -18.11
CA GLU A 119 -3.42 0.22 -19.49
C GLU A 119 -2.53 1.38 -19.97
N LYS A 120 -2.45 2.48 -19.22
CA LYS A 120 -1.54 3.60 -19.44
C LYS A 120 -0.22 3.44 -18.70
N GLY A 121 -0.05 2.37 -17.92
CA GLY A 121 1.13 2.12 -17.10
C GLY A 121 1.16 2.88 -15.79
N VAL A 122 0.05 3.49 -15.37
CA VAL A 122 -0.07 4.08 -14.04
C VAL A 122 -0.31 2.97 -13.04
N SER A 123 0.56 2.89 -12.03
CA SER A 123 0.39 2.00 -10.88
C SER A 123 -0.07 2.79 -9.66
N CYS A 124 -0.95 2.21 -8.88
CA CYS A 124 -1.42 2.75 -7.62
C CYS A 124 -1.43 1.68 -6.55
N SER A 125 -1.16 2.06 -5.32
CA SER A 125 -1.25 1.17 -4.17
C SER A 125 -1.67 1.94 -2.93
N ALA A 126 -2.62 1.38 -2.20
CA ALA A 126 -3.05 1.84 -0.90
C ALA A 126 -2.26 1.12 0.21
N THR A 127 -1.81 1.84 1.22
CA THR A 127 -1.23 1.27 2.42
C THR A 127 -1.78 1.97 3.65
N LEU A 128 -2.23 1.22 4.63
CA LEU A 128 -2.64 1.75 5.92
C LEU A 128 -1.42 1.84 6.85
N SER A 129 -0.63 2.90 6.70
CA SER A 129 0.60 3.11 7.49
C SER A 129 0.57 4.35 8.37
N THR A 130 -0.49 5.15 8.28
CA THR A 130 -0.66 6.39 9.04
C THR A 130 -2.06 6.46 9.63
N SER A 131 -2.18 7.21 10.71
CA SER A 131 -3.46 7.62 11.27
C SER A 131 -3.47 9.13 11.43
N TYR A 132 -4.64 9.73 11.39
CA TYR A 132 -4.81 11.16 11.68
C TYR A 132 -5.18 11.36 13.14
N ASN A 133 -4.88 12.54 13.63
CA ASN A 133 -5.28 12.95 14.97
C ASN A 133 -6.69 13.59 14.93
N GLU A 134 -7.29 13.78 16.12
CA GLU A 134 -8.62 14.35 16.26
C GLU A 134 -8.82 15.68 15.51
N LYS A 135 -7.80 16.54 15.44
CA LYS A 135 -7.89 17.83 14.73
C LYS A 135 -7.97 17.67 13.23
N ALA A 136 -7.31 16.65 12.66
CA ALA A 136 -7.41 16.36 11.24
C ALA A 136 -8.78 15.79 10.91
N GLU A 137 -9.32 14.92 11.75
CA GLU A 137 -10.65 14.36 11.62
C GLU A 137 -11.76 15.43 11.73
N GLU A 138 -11.60 16.40 12.65
CA GLU A 138 -12.51 17.55 12.75
C GLU A 138 -12.45 18.47 11.52
N ALA A 139 -11.26 18.65 10.93
CA ALA A 139 -11.05 19.57 9.82
C ALA A 139 -11.46 18.99 8.47
N ASP A 140 -11.32 17.67 8.29
CA ASP A 140 -11.57 16.97 7.04
C ASP A 140 -12.16 15.58 7.32
N PRO A 141 -13.41 15.52 7.82
CA PRO A 141 -14.06 14.25 8.11
C PRO A 141 -14.42 13.50 6.81
N ILE A 142 -14.39 12.19 6.87
CA ILE A 142 -14.92 11.33 5.81
C ILE A 142 -16.45 11.30 5.95
N THR A 143 -17.15 11.89 5.01
CA THR A 143 -18.61 12.00 4.99
C THR A 143 -19.18 11.55 3.64
N GLU A 144 -20.51 11.48 3.52
CA GLU A 144 -21.17 11.21 2.25
C GLU A 144 -20.88 12.29 1.18
N GLU A 145 -20.51 13.51 1.59
CA GLU A 145 -20.17 14.60 0.68
C GLU A 145 -18.70 14.65 0.28
N THR A 146 -17.80 14.09 1.11
CA THR A 146 -16.34 14.27 0.94
C THR A 146 -15.54 12.99 1.05
N GLY A 147 -16.17 11.86 1.08
CA GLY A 147 -15.63 10.64 1.63
C GLY A 147 -14.97 9.67 0.65
N ILE A 148 -14.18 10.12 -0.34
CA ILE A 148 -13.29 9.19 -1.05
C ILE A 148 -12.16 8.82 -0.11
N GLY A 149 -12.26 7.64 0.48
CA GLY A 149 -11.27 7.09 1.38
C GLY A 149 -10.37 6.02 0.76
N GLU A 150 -9.70 5.29 1.62
CA GLU A 150 -8.79 4.19 1.27
C GLU A 150 -9.43 3.16 0.34
N TYR A 151 -10.71 2.88 0.53
CA TYR A 151 -11.42 1.83 -0.19
C TYR A 151 -11.63 2.11 -1.67
N ASN A 152 -11.66 3.37 -2.09
CA ASN A 152 -12.02 3.73 -3.46
C ASN A 152 -10.92 4.45 -4.23
N TYR A 153 -10.02 5.17 -3.56
CA TYR A 153 -9.13 6.07 -4.26
C TYR A 153 -8.21 5.36 -5.27
N ALA A 154 -7.72 4.16 -4.96
CA ALA A 154 -6.89 3.41 -5.88
C ALA A 154 -7.65 3.01 -7.16
N SER A 155 -8.92 2.62 -7.03
CA SER A 155 -9.79 2.30 -8.18
C SER A 155 -10.06 3.52 -9.04
N VAL A 156 -10.33 4.68 -8.42
CA VAL A 156 -10.53 5.96 -9.12
C VAL A 156 -9.26 6.36 -9.87
N ILE A 157 -8.10 6.33 -9.22
CA ILE A 157 -6.80 6.65 -9.84
C ILE A 157 -6.53 5.75 -11.04
N LEU A 158 -6.68 4.44 -10.87
CA LEU A 158 -6.42 3.47 -11.93
C LEU A 158 -7.39 3.62 -13.09
N GLY A 159 -8.64 3.95 -12.81
CA GLY A 159 -9.67 4.16 -13.83
C GLY A 159 -9.53 5.46 -14.61
N GLU A 160 -9.05 6.54 -14.00
CA GLU A 160 -9.14 7.87 -14.59
C GLU A 160 -7.81 8.51 -14.99
N SER A 161 -6.67 8.04 -14.45
CA SER A 161 -5.40 8.71 -14.69
C SER A 161 -4.61 8.12 -15.84
N ALA A 162 -4.25 8.92 -16.82
CA ALA A 162 -3.30 8.56 -17.88
C ALA A 162 -1.85 8.73 -17.43
N THR A 163 -1.59 9.55 -16.43
CA THR A 163 -0.28 9.77 -15.81
C THR A 163 -0.42 9.90 -14.31
N ALA A 164 0.63 9.56 -13.57
CA ALA A 164 0.65 9.71 -12.11
C ALA A 164 0.48 11.18 -11.66
N ARG A 165 0.75 12.15 -12.52
CA ARG A 165 0.62 13.58 -12.20
C ARG A 165 -0.81 14.10 -12.28
N GLU A 166 -1.64 13.55 -13.17
CA GLU A 166 -3.02 14.02 -13.39
C GLU A 166 -3.90 13.90 -12.16
N HIS A 167 -3.56 13.02 -11.26
CA HIS A 167 -4.36 12.76 -10.07
C HIS A 167 -4.06 13.69 -8.88
N PHE A 168 -2.99 14.47 -8.97
CA PHE A 168 -2.58 15.42 -7.92
C PHE A 168 -2.94 16.87 -8.22
N LEU A 169 -3.70 17.13 -9.28
CA LEU A 169 -4.19 18.42 -9.74
C LEU A 169 -5.72 18.45 -9.82
#